data_6cdb83eb3fafb6ecf60a466cbcd5686a
#
_entry.id   6cdb83eb3fafb6ecf60a466cbcd5686a
#
_cell.length_a   1.000
_cell.length_b   1.000
_cell.length_c   1.000
_cell.angle_alpha   90.00
_cell.angle_beta   90.00
_cell.angle_gamma   90.00
#
_symmetry.space_group_name_H-M   'P 1'
#
loop_
_entity.id
_entity.type
_entity.pdbx_description
1 polymer ?
#
loop_
_entity_poly.entity_id
_entity_poly.type
_entity_poly.pdbx_seq_one_letter_code
_entity_poly.pdbx_strand_id
1 'polypeptide(L)'
;MRVHLFAGMNRISKDIDGWELREVFVESLEYRELLRLRFNELRRPLDLEWTEAEGQADKLDRHFGLYHEEALVGSVVVVALDPGVAKLRQIAVAKPQQGRGVGQRLMIAIENLLVREGVKRLELNARVNVAEFYDALNYQRKGEIFEEIGLPHVKMIKLLRGNESA
;
A
#
# COMPACT_ATOMS: atom_id res chain seq x y z
N MET A 1 -13.27 31.54 -1.75
CA MET A 1 -12.42 30.46 -1.20
C MET A 1 -12.03 29.51 -2.33
N ARG A 2 -10.82 29.58 -2.79
CA ARG A 2 -10.36 28.63 -3.79
C ARG A 2 -10.01 27.35 -3.07
N VAL A 3 -10.84 26.38 -3.24
CA VAL A 3 -10.39 25.02 -3.10
C VAL A 3 -9.29 24.86 -4.14
N HIS A 4 -8.05 24.91 -3.74
CA HIS A 4 -6.99 24.42 -4.57
C HIS A 4 -7.25 22.94 -4.67
N LEU A 5 -7.86 22.58 -5.74
CA LEU A 5 -7.77 21.27 -6.30
C LEU A 5 -6.29 20.93 -6.30
N PHE A 6 -5.84 20.17 -5.34
CA PHE A 6 -4.66 19.38 -5.48
C PHE A 6 -4.99 18.43 -6.60
N ALA A 7 -4.55 18.77 -7.79
CA ALA A 7 -4.98 18.11 -8.99
C ALA A 7 -4.62 16.61 -9.01
N GLY A 8 -3.93 16.10 -8.02
CA GLY A 8 -3.47 14.74 -8.07
C GLY A 8 -3.22 14.01 -6.76
N MET A 9 -3.16 14.69 -5.63
CA MET A 9 -2.84 14.04 -4.36
C MET A 9 -3.39 14.81 -3.15
N ASN A 10 -3.54 14.07 -2.03
CA ASN A 10 -3.91 14.63 -0.75
C ASN A 10 -2.85 14.25 0.29
N ARG A 11 -2.32 15.21 1.00
CA ARG A 11 -1.35 14.96 2.08
C ARG A 11 -2.08 14.41 3.30
N ILE A 12 -1.67 13.24 3.75
CA ILE A 12 -2.29 12.56 4.90
C ILE A 12 -1.50 12.83 6.18
N SER A 13 -0.19 12.61 6.12
CA SER A 13 0.66 12.79 7.30
C SER A 13 2.07 13.14 6.86
N LYS A 14 2.74 13.96 7.67
CA LYS A 14 4.14 14.29 7.46
C LYS A 14 4.82 14.29 8.81
N ASP A 15 5.95 13.61 8.91
CA ASP A 15 6.73 13.62 10.14
C ASP A 15 7.89 14.62 10.08
N ILE A 16 8.56 14.78 11.22
CA ILE A 16 9.66 15.75 11.39
C ILE A 16 10.87 15.39 10.51
N ASP A 17 11.03 14.11 10.15
CA ASP A 17 12.15 13.63 9.36
C ASP A 17 11.87 13.65 7.85
N GLY A 18 10.77 14.28 7.44
CA GLY A 18 10.43 14.46 6.02
C GLY A 18 9.72 13.29 5.37
N TRP A 19 9.25 12.31 6.14
CA TRP A 19 8.43 11.22 5.63
C TRP A 19 6.99 11.66 5.54
N GLU A 20 6.36 11.37 4.42
CA GLU A 20 5.00 11.83 4.15
C GLU A 20 4.20 10.77 3.42
N LEU A 21 3.01 10.46 3.96
CA LEU A 21 2.02 9.64 3.27
C LEU A 21 1.08 10.57 2.50
N ARG A 22 0.86 10.26 1.22
CA ARG A 22 -0.07 11.00 0.35
C ARG A 22 -1.04 10.05 -0.31
N GLU A 23 -2.29 10.42 -0.37
CA GLU A 23 -3.26 9.77 -1.24
C GLU A 23 -3.12 10.35 -2.64
N VAL A 24 -3.05 9.49 -3.64
CA VAL A 24 -2.79 9.86 -5.04
C VAL A 24 -3.99 9.46 -5.87
N PHE A 25 -4.50 10.38 -6.69
CA PHE A 25 -5.68 10.16 -7.51
C PHE A 25 -5.30 9.68 -8.91
N VAL A 26 -6.08 8.73 -9.43
CA VAL A 26 -5.79 8.01 -10.69
C VAL A 26 -5.59 8.94 -11.90
N GLU A 27 -6.23 10.09 -11.90
CA GLU A 27 -6.15 11.03 -13.03
C GLU A 27 -4.94 11.97 -12.95
N SER A 28 -4.08 11.82 -11.96
CA SER A 28 -2.95 12.73 -11.70
C SER A 28 -1.64 12.29 -12.33
N LEU A 29 -0.70 13.23 -12.43
CA LEU A 29 0.67 12.94 -12.83
C LEU A 29 1.38 12.08 -11.79
N GLU A 30 1.07 12.28 -10.51
CA GLU A 30 1.62 11.52 -9.39
C GLU A 30 1.25 10.04 -9.48
N TYR A 31 0.06 9.74 -10.01
CA TYR A 31 -0.36 8.36 -10.25
C TYR A 31 0.55 7.65 -11.26
N ARG A 32 1.04 8.34 -12.26
CA ARG A 32 1.98 7.78 -13.23
C ARG A 32 3.29 7.37 -12.57
N GLU A 33 3.75 8.14 -11.60
CA GLU A 33 4.93 7.78 -10.80
C GLU A 33 4.68 6.53 -9.96
N LEU A 34 3.50 6.44 -9.34
CA LEU A 34 3.11 5.23 -8.62
C LEU A 34 3.08 4.00 -9.53
N LEU A 35 2.48 4.13 -10.70
CA LEU A 35 2.44 3.02 -11.68
C LEU A 35 3.82 2.58 -12.09
N ARG A 36 4.73 3.52 -12.32
CA ARG A 36 6.11 3.20 -12.69
C ARG A 36 6.82 2.43 -11.56
N LEU A 37 6.65 2.89 -10.32
CA LEU A 37 7.20 2.19 -9.16
C LEU A 37 6.63 0.77 -9.06
N ARG A 38 5.32 0.63 -9.12
CA ARG A 38 4.65 -0.67 -9.05
C ARG A 38 5.10 -1.60 -10.17
N PHE A 39 5.17 -1.11 -11.38
CA PHE A 39 5.63 -1.90 -12.52
C PHE A 39 7.08 -2.35 -12.35
N ASN A 40 7.97 -1.44 -12.00
CA ASN A 40 9.40 -1.76 -11.86
C ASN A 40 9.67 -2.78 -10.76
N GLU A 41 8.91 -2.73 -9.66
CA GLU A 41 9.15 -3.59 -8.50
C GLU A 41 8.31 -4.87 -8.51
N LEU A 42 7.12 -4.85 -9.10
CA LEU A 42 6.15 -5.95 -8.99
C LEU A 42 5.90 -6.71 -10.29
N ARG A 43 6.20 -6.13 -11.43
CA ARG A 43 5.90 -6.77 -12.74
C ARG A 43 7.14 -7.02 -13.58
N ARG A 44 8.00 -6.02 -13.76
CA ARG A 44 9.21 -6.17 -14.57
C ARG A 44 10.10 -7.33 -14.11
N PRO A 45 10.37 -7.53 -12.80
CA PRO A 45 11.18 -8.66 -12.35
C PRO A 45 10.60 -10.02 -12.71
N LEU A 46 9.29 -10.11 -12.98
CA LEU A 46 8.58 -11.33 -13.37
C LEU A 46 8.31 -11.40 -14.87
N ASP A 47 8.80 -10.44 -15.64
CA ASP A 47 8.53 -10.31 -17.06
C ASP A 47 7.02 -10.24 -17.38
N LEU A 48 6.28 -9.56 -16.51
CA LEU A 48 4.83 -9.35 -16.64
C LEU A 48 4.52 -7.90 -17.01
N GLU A 49 3.46 -7.72 -17.79
CA GLU A 49 2.94 -6.41 -18.14
C GLU A 49 1.69 -6.05 -17.32
N TRP A 50 1.33 -4.79 -17.35
CA TRP A 50 0.12 -4.28 -16.74
C TRP A 50 -1.07 -4.61 -17.64
N THR A 51 -2.15 -5.15 -17.08
CA THR A 51 -3.34 -5.48 -17.84
C THR A 51 -4.38 -4.36 -17.80
N GLU A 52 -5.27 -4.34 -18.80
CA GLU A 52 -6.40 -3.41 -18.83
C GLU A 52 -7.34 -3.64 -17.64
N ALA A 53 -7.56 -4.88 -17.23
CA ALA A 53 -8.38 -5.22 -16.08
C ALA A 53 -7.80 -4.62 -14.79
N GLU A 54 -6.48 -4.64 -14.63
CA GLU A 54 -5.82 -4.01 -13.48
C GLU A 54 -6.00 -2.49 -13.49
N GLY A 55 -5.93 -1.86 -14.65
CA GLY A 55 -6.20 -0.43 -14.80
C GLY A 55 -7.64 -0.05 -14.47
N GLN A 56 -8.61 -0.90 -14.82
CA GLN A 56 -10.01 -0.67 -14.46
C GLN A 56 -10.23 -0.82 -12.95
N ALA A 57 -9.62 -1.83 -12.33
CA ALA A 57 -9.69 -2.01 -10.89
C ALA A 57 -9.11 -0.81 -10.13
N ASP A 58 -8.02 -0.24 -10.62
CA ASP A 58 -7.37 0.92 -10.02
C ASP A 58 -8.30 2.13 -9.89
N LYS A 59 -9.25 2.29 -10.80
CA LYS A 59 -10.22 3.39 -10.76
C LYS A 59 -11.18 3.30 -9.58
N LEU A 60 -11.35 2.12 -9.02
CA LEU A 60 -12.27 1.85 -7.91
C LEU A 60 -11.56 1.87 -6.56
N ASP A 61 -10.25 1.81 -6.55
CA ASP A 61 -9.45 1.65 -5.34
C ASP A 61 -8.73 2.95 -4.97
N ARG A 62 -8.23 2.98 -3.74
CA ARG A 62 -7.45 4.13 -3.25
C ARG A 62 -5.97 3.83 -3.36
N HIS A 63 -5.21 4.83 -3.76
CA HIS A 63 -3.78 4.72 -4.00
C HIS A 63 -3.00 5.65 -3.07
N PHE A 64 -1.95 5.14 -2.45
CA PHE A 64 -1.12 5.90 -1.53
C PHE A 64 0.35 5.77 -1.91
N GLY A 65 1.05 6.88 -1.80
CA GLY A 65 2.49 6.92 -1.92
C GLY A 65 3.14 7.34 -0.61
N LEU A 66 4.26 6.72 -0.29
CA LEU A 66 5.15 7.19 0.77
C LEU A 66 6.26 7.98 0.13
N TYR A 67 6.44 9.20 0.60
CA TYR A 67 7.44 10.13 0.11
C TYR A 67 8.44 10.44 1.21
N HIS A 68 9.70 10.57 0.83
CA HIS A 68 10.74 11.04 1.72
C HIS A 68 11.46 12.20 1.04
N GLU A 69 11.39 13.38 1.66
CA GLU A 69 11.96 14.61 1.09
C GLU A 69 11.54 14.84 -0.37
N GLU A 70 10.23 14.72 -0.62
CA GLU A 70 9.56 14.87 -1.92
C GLU A 70 9.82 13.73 -2.93
N ALA A 71 10.62 12.73 -2.60
CA ALA A 71 10.84 11.58 -3.47
C ALA A 71 9.88 10.42 -3.13
N LEU A 72 9.25 9.86 -4.14
CA LEU A 72 8.41 8.67 -3.99
C LEU A 72 9.28 7.45 -3.69
N VAL A 73 9.06 6.82 -2.53
CA VAL A 73 9.86 5.67 -2.09
C VAL A 73 9.05 4.40 -1.86
N GLY A 74 7.73 4.50 -1.78
CA GLY A 74 6.86 3.34 -1.59
C GLY A 74 5.44 3.62 -2.06
N SER A 75 4.68 2.55 -2.29
CA SER A 75 3.29 2.66 -2.71
C SER A 75 2.45 1.50 -2.19
N VAL A 76 1.15 1.73 -2.04
CA VAL A 76 0.18 0.71 -1.65
C VAL A 76 -1.20 1.06 -2.20
N VAL A 77 -1.97 0.03 -2.55
CA VAL A 77 -3.37 0.16 -2.96
C VAL A 77 -4.25 -0.34 -1.82
N VAL A 78 -5.28 0.43 -1.49
CA VAL A 78 -6.27 0.07 -0.47
C VAL A 78 -7.60 -0.22 -1.14
N VAL A 79 -8.09 -1.43 -0.93
CA VAL A 79 -9.38 -1.90 -1.45
C VAL A 79 -10.36 -1.99 -0.28
N ALA A 80 -11.51 -1.33 -0.39
CA ALA A 80 -12.59 -1.48 0.58
C ALA A 80 -13.32 -2.81 0.33
N LEU A 81 -13.38 -3.70 1.33
CA LEU A 81 -14.09 -4.97 1.21
C LEU A 81 -15.48 -4.89 1.85
N ASP A 82 -15.53 -4.65 3.15
CA ASP A 82 -16.73 -4.54 3.94
C ASP A 82 -16.57 -3.39 4.92
N PRO A 83 -17.64 -2.93 5.59
CA PRO A 83 -17.49 -1.92 6.63
C PRO A 83 -16.45 -2.36 7.67
N GLY A 84 -15.42 -1.53 7.86
CA GLY A 84 -14.34 -1.80 8.79
C GLY A 84 -13.32 -2.83 8.31
N VAL A 85 -13.41 -3.32 7.07
CA VAL A 85 -12.46 -4.29 6.50
C VAL A 85 -11.87 -3.74 5.21
N ALA A 86 -10.54 -3.73 5.13
CA ALA A 86 -9.85 -3.32 3.91
C ALA A 86 -8.77 -4.34 3.54
N LYS A 87 -8.45 -4.38 2.25
CA LYS A 87 -7.38 -5.20 1.71
C LYS A 87 -6.28 -4.30 1.16
N LEU A 88 -5.04 -4.63 1.49
CA LEU A 88 -3.88 -3.98 0.91
C LEU A 88 -3.38 -4.79 -0.28
N ARG A 89 -3.08 -4.11 -1.36
CA ARG A 89 -2.55 -4.71 -2.57
C ARG A 89 -1.37 -3.91 -3.08
N GLN A 90 -0.55 -4.57 -3.88
CA GLN A 90 0.53 -3.95 -4.65
C GLN A 90 1.42 -3.05 -3.79
N ILE A 91 1.84 -3.60 -2.66
CA ILE A 91 2.80 -2.97 -1.76
C ILE A 91 4.17 -3.03 -2.43
N ALA A 92 4.76 -1.87 -2.68
CA ALA A 92 6.03 -1.78 -3.36
C ALA A 92 6.94 -0.75 -2.68
N VAL A 93 8.23 -1.07 -2.61
CA VAL A 93 9.27 -0.15 -2.13
C VAL A 93 10.31 0.00 -3.22
N ALA A 94 10.69 1.24 -3.53
CA ALA A 94 11.68 1.52 -4.54
C ALA A 94 13.00 0.78 -4.21
N LYS A 95 13.57 0.11 -5.21
CA LYS A 95 14.73 -0.77 -5.02
C LYS A 95 15.90 -0.10 -4.28
N PRO A 96 16.29 1.15 -4.58
CA PRO A 96 17.36 1.81 -3.83
C PRO A 96 17.05 2.00 -2.34
N GLN A 97 15.79 1.89 -1.93
CA GLN A 97 15.34 2.10 -0.56
C GLN A 97 15.08 0.79 0.18
N GLN A 98 15.15 -0.35 -0.50
CA GLN A 98 14.90 -1.65 0.14
C GLN A 98 15.99 -1.96 1.17
N GLY A 99 15.61 -2.65 2.24
CA GLY A 99 16.52 -2.98 3.34
C GLY A 99 16.77 -1.84 4.33
N ARG A 100 16.07 -0.70 4.20
CA ARG A 100 16.23 0.48 5.07
C ARG A 100 15.02 0.77 5.95
N GLY A 101 14.12 -0.20 6.12
CA GLY A 101 12.92 -0.01 6.93
C GLY A 101 11.81 0.81 6.27
N VAL A 102 11.91 1.11 4.98
CA VAL A 102 10.90 1.90 4.26
C VAL A 102 9.57 1.15 4.18
N GLY A 103 9.60 -0.16 3.92
CA GLY A 103 8.39 -0.98 3.91
C GLY A 103 7.65 -0.96 5.23
N GLN A 104 8.37 -1.04 6.34
CA GLN A 104 7.79 -0.93 7.68
C GLN A 104 7.16 0.44 7.91
N ARG A 105 7.84 1.53 7.50
CA ARG A 105 7.29 2.88 7.60
C ARG A 105 6.01 3.04 6.80
N LEU A 106 5.98 2.49 5.58
CA LEU A 106 4.80 2.50 4.73
C LEU A 106 3.63 1.80 5.41
N MET A 107 3.87 0.60 5.94
CA MET A 107 2.83 -0.18 6.60
C MET A 107 2.31 0.52 7.84
N ILE A 108 3.18 1.07 8.67
CA ILE A 108 2.77 1.82 9.87
C ILE A 108 1.93 3.04 9.48
N ALA A 109 2.36 3.80 8.47
CA ALA A 109 1.65 5.00 8.04
C ALA A 109 0.25 4.68 7.51
N ILE A 110 0.12 3.64 6.66
CA ILE A 110 -1.18 3.26 6.12
C ILE A 110 -2.10 2.66 7.20
N GLU A 111 -1.57 1.85 8.11
CA GLU A 111 -2.35 1.30 9.21
C GLU A 111 -2.88 2.41 10.12
N ASN A 112 -2.06 3.39 10.45
CA ASN A 112 -2.47 4.52 11.27
C ASN A 112 -3.60 5.33 10.62
N LEU A 113 -3.51 5.56 9.32
CA LEU A 113 -4.57 6.21 8.57
C LEU A 113 -5.88 5.42 8.64
N LEU A 114 -5.80 4.13 8.34
CA LEU A 114 -6.98 3.28 8.23
C LEU A 114 -7.66 3.08 9.60
N VAL A 115 -6.88 3.00 10.68
CA VAL A 115 -7.44 2.99 12.05
C VAL A 115 -8.25 4.25 12.31
N ARG A 116 -7.73 5.43 11.95
CA ARG A 116 -8.47 6.69 12.12
C ARG A 116 -9.75 6.74 11.28
N GLU A 117 -9.79 6.02 10.18
CA GLU A 117 -10.96 5.94 9.31
C GLU A 117 -11.95 4.84 9.74
N GLY A 118 -11.67 4.12 10.81
CA GLY A 118 -12.57 3.11 11.34
C GLY A 118 -12.33 1.69 10.82
N VAL A 119 -11.24 1.46 10.12
CA VAL A 119 -10.87 0.10 9.68
C VAL A 119 -10.39 -0.69 10.90
N LYS A 120 -10.96 -1.89 11.07
CA LYS A 120 -10.65 -2.78 12.19
C LYS A 120 -9.90 -4.03 11.78
N ARG A 121 -9.93 -4.37 10.50
CA ARG A 121 -9.29 -5.56 9.96
C ARG A 121 -8.65 -5.25 8.62
N LEU A 122 -7.37 -5.62 8.51
CA LEU A 122 -6.65 -5.58 7.24
C LEU A 122 -6.36 -6.99 6.75
N GLU A 123 -6.48 -7.15 5.45
CA GLU A 123 -6.12 -8.37 4.74
C GLU A 123 -5.09 -8.04 3.67
N LEU A 124 -4.23 -8.99 3.36
CA LEU A 124 -3.34 -8.93 2.19
C LEU A 124 -2.97 -10.34 1.76
N ASN A 125 -2.54 -10.46 0.52
CA ASN A 125 -1.96 -11.69 -0.01
C ASN A 125 -0.47 -11.47 -0.17
N ALA A 126 0.32 -12.14 0.67
CA ALA A 126 1.78 -12.01 0.65
C ALA A 126 2.40 -13.11 -0.20
N ARG A 127 3.39 -12.76 -1.02
CA ARG A 127 4.25 -13.78 -1.60
C ARG A 127 4.91 -14.54 -0.45
N VAL A 128 4.96 -15.86 -0.57
CA VAL A 128 5.48 -16.71 0.52
C VAL A 128 6.90 -16.29 0.93
N ASN A 129 7.74 -15.89 -0.03
CA ASN A 129 9.11 -15.48 0.25
C ASN A 129 9.25 -14.13 0.98
N VAL A 130 8.18 -13.35 1.09
CA VAL A 130 8.17 -12.09 1.87
C VAL A 130 7.20 -12.13 3.04
N ALA A 131 6.55 -13.26 3.29
CA ALA A 131 5.57 -13.37 4.37
C ALA A 131 6.17 -13.10 5.75
N GLU A 132 7.44 -13.41 5.98
CA GLU A 132 8.12 -13.13 7.26
C GLU A 132 8.14 -11.64 7.57
N PHE A 133 8.23 -10.78 6.58
CA PHE A 133 8.16 -9.34 6.77
C PHE A 133 6.82 -8.95 7.42
N TYR A 134 5.72 -9.55 6.96
CA TYR A 134 4.40 -9.28 7.53
C TYR A 134 4.17 -9.99 8.86
N ASP A 135 4.75 -11.18 9.06
CA ASP A 135 4.75 -11.84 10.37
C ASP A 135 5.32 -10.89 11.45
N ALA A 136 6.44 -10.24 11.14
CA ALA A 136 7.08 -9.29 12.05
C ALA A 136 6.24 -8.06 12.34
N LEU A 137 5.28 -7.73 11.48
CA LEU A 137 4.33 -6.62 11.67
C LEU A 137 3.01 -7.09 12.30
N ASN A 138 2.99 -8.30 12.85
CA ASN A 138 1.83 -8.90 13.53
C ASN A 138 0.67 -9.28 12.62
N TYR A 139 0.94 -9.54 11.34
CA TYR A 139 -0.03 -10.19 10.47
C TYR A 139 -0.02 -11.69 10.73
N GLN A 140 -1.19 -12.32 10.70
CA GLN A 140 -1.34 -13.76 10.86
C GLN A 140 -1.64 -14.41 9.52
N ARG A 141 -0.93 -15.47 9.21
CA ARG A 141 -1.19 -16.27 8.01
C ARG A 141 -2.50 -17.04 8.18
N LYS A 142 -3.32 -17.05 7.13
CA LYS A 142 -4.62 -17.71 7.12
C LYS A 142 -4.77 -18.59 5.90
N GLY A 143 -5.15 -19.85 6.13
CA GLY A 143 -5.42 -20.79 5.06
C GLY A 143 -4.19 -21.34 4.39
N GLU A 144 -4.42 -22.01 3.26
CA GLU A 144 -3.38 -22.67 2.50
C GLU A 144 -2.68 -21.73 1.54
N ILE A 145 -1.48 -22.13 1.11
CA ILE A 145 -0.75 -21.45 0.04
C ILE A 145 -1.53 -21.60 -1.26
N PHE A 146 -1.67 -20.50 -1.99
CA PHE A 146 -2.33 -20.47 -3.30
C PHE A 146 -1.46 -19.75 -4.32
N GLU A 147 -1.78 -19.90 -5.58
CA GLU A 147 -1.04 -19.25 -6.67
C GLU A 147 -1.72 -17.96 -7.08
N GLU A 148 -0.96 -16.89 -7.17
CA GLU A 148 -1.37 -15.60 -7.69
C GLU A 148 -0.25 -15.05 -8.57
N ILE A 149 -0.58 -14.60 -9.79
CA ILE A 149 0.41 -14.18 -10.81
C ILE A 149 1.57 -15.17 -11.00
N GLY A 150 1.26 -16.46 -10.94
CA GLY A 150 2.26 -17.53 -11.14
C GLY A 150 3.19 -17.78 -9.97
N LEU A 151 2.94 -17.18 -8.80
CA LEU A 151 3.79 -17.30 -7.61
C LEU A 151 3.00 -17.78 -6.39
N PRO A 152 3.63 -18.53 -5.48
CA PRO A 152 2.96 -18.93 -4.24
C PRO A 152 2.73 -17.74 -3.31
N HIS A 153 1.50 -17.64 -2.83
CA HIS A 153 1.03 -16.59 -1.93
C HIS A 153 0.33 -17.20 -0.72
N VAL A 154 0.25 -16.45 0.35
CA VAL A 154 -0.53 -16.79 1.53
C VAL A 154 -1.34 -15.57 1.98
N LYS A 155 -2.60 -15.77 2.32
CA LYS A 155 -3.44 -14.72 2.88
C LYS A 155 -2.97 -14.39 4.29
N MET A 156 -2.89 -13.11 4.61
CA MET A 156 -2.49 -12.63 5.93
C MET A 156 -3.50 -11.60 6.42
N ILE A 157 -3.76 -11.62 7.72
CA ILE A 157 -4.77 -10.79 8.36
C ILE A 157 -4.18 -10.13 9.59
N LYS A 158 -4.53 -8.86 9.80
CA LYS A 158 -4.21 -8.14 11.03
C LYS A 158 -5.46 -7.45 11.56
N LEU A 159 -5.75 -7.63 12.83
CA LEU A 159 -6.76 -6.85 13.52
C LEU A 159 -6.12 -5.53 13.97
N LEU A 160 -6.70 -4.42 13.53
CA LEU A 160 -6.23 -3.11 13.91
C LEU A 160 -6.94 -2.68 15.19
N ARG A 161 -6.15 -2.20 16.14
CA ARG A 161 -6.68 -1.63 17.38
C ARG A 161 -6.49 -0.12 17.30
N GLY A 162 -7.61 0.59 17.42
CA GLY A 162 -7.55 2.02 17.64
C GLY A 162 -6.85 2.32 18.97
N ASN A 163 -6.40 3.57 19.16
CA ASN A 163 -5.95 4.02 20.47
C ASN A 163 -7.11 3.90 21.45
N GLU A 164 -7.19 2.76 22.12
CA GLU A 164 -7.96 2.69 23.34
C GLU A 164 -7.19 3.51 24.37
N SER A 165 -7.66 4.71 24.62
CA SER A 165 -7.28 5.40 25.83
C SER A 165 -7.73 4.52 26.97
N ALA A 166 -6.76 3.90 27.62
CA ALA A 166 -7.00 3.17 28.83
C ALA A 166 -7.70 4.05 29.87
#